data_60bdca7771082dc28c56deeff2d3bffe
#
_entry.id   60bdca7771082dc28c56deeff2d3bffe
#
_cell.length_a   1.000
_cell.length_b   1.000
_cell.length_c   1.000
_cell.angle_alpha   90.00
_cell.angle_beta   90.00
_cell.angle_gamma   90.00
#
_symmetry.space_group_name_H-M   'P 1'
#
loop_
_entity.id
_entity.type
_entity.pdbx_description
1 polymer ?
#
loop_
_entity_poly.entity_id
_entity_poly.type
_entity_poly.pdbx_seq_one_letter_code
_entity_poly.pdbx_strand_id
1 'polypeptide(L)'
;MARSRYKYLVDAFAADIRAGRLTPGTRLPTHRQLATREGLALATATRVYGELEAMGLVSGEAGRGTFVRETALPAGLGVDQHAVAAGLLDLNFNYPALPGQAELLRGALRQLANSGDLEALLRYQPHGGRPHERASVARHLHCRGLAVSEEQVLIVSGAQHGLAVTLMGLLRAGDVVATDALTYPGFKVLAESQRLELAPIAATHQQPDLDALARLCQQRKVRAVYCMPTLHNPLGWVASADWRQRLVQIARQHDLLIIEDAAYAFLADDPPPPLAALAPERTVYVSGLSKNVATGLRVGFVAAPLPWIPALERSIRATVWNTPGVMTSIACNWLDDGTVLRLEQHKREDARQRQALARAVLRGLPFTSHPNAYFLWLPLGEEVRADQIAMALLRENVSVSTAEPFATSSHVPHAIRLALGSLDLASLQVALETVKRVVDRHTY
;
A
#
# COMPACT_ATOMS: atom_id res chain seq x y z
N MET A 1 22.40 -37.55 -17.71
CA MET A 1 21.78 -37.85 -16.42
C MET A 1 21.77 -36.68 -15.43
N ALA A 2 22.79 -35.83 -15.31
CA ALA A 2 22.79 -34.70 -14.34
C ALA A 2 21.72 -33.64 -14.59
N ARG A 3 21.31 -33.38 -15.83
CA ARG A 3 20.26 -32.38 -16.18
C ARG A 3 18.86 -32.80 -15.71
N SER A 4 18.60 -34.10 -15.62
CA SER A 4 17.31 -34.65 -15.18
C SER A 4 17.14 -34.57 -13.65
N ARG A 5 18.24 -34.85 -12.90
CA ARG A 5 18.20 -34.91 -11.43
C ARG A 5 18.08 -33.52 -10.77
N TYR A 6 18.68 -32.50 -11.36
CA TYR A 6 18.56 -31.13 -10.93
C TYR A 6 17.10 -30.65 -11.02
N LYS A 7 16.45 -30.79 -12.18
CA LYS A 7 15.03 -30.41 -12.35
C LYS A 7 14.11 -31.16 -11.40
N TYR A 8 14.34 -32.49 -11.25
CA TYR A 8 13.58 -33.29 -10.30
C TYR A 8 13.63 -32.73 -8.87
N LEU A 9 14.82 -32.27 -8.40
CA LEU A 9 14.93 -31.69 -7.06
C LEU A 9 14.23 -30.33 -6.95
N VAL A 10 14.31 -29.48 -7.96
CA VAL A 10 13.52 -28.24 -7.98
C VAL A 10 12.04 -28.54 -7.89
N ASP A 11 11.54 -29.45 -8.72
CA ASP A 11 10.12 -29.81 -8.74
C ASP A 11 9.68 -30.47 -7.42
N ALA A 12 10.51 -31.32 -6.82
CA ALA A 12 10.24 -31.98 -5.54
C ALA A 12 10.13 -30.96 -4.39
N PHE A 13 11.12 -30.05 -4.26
CA PHE A 13 11.04 -28.99 -3.26
C PHE A 13 9.85 -28.06 -3.49
N ALA A 14 9.58 -27.66 -4.74
CA ALA A 14 8.44 -26.84 -5.08
C ALA A 14 7.10 -27.51 -4.73
N ALA A 15 6.99 -28.83 -4.97
CA ALA A 15 5.81 -29.61 -4.60
C ALA A 15 5.64 -29.72 -3.07
N ASP A 16 6.75 -29.96 -2.33
CA ASP A 16 6.72 -30.05 -0.87
C ASP A 16 6.34 -28.73 -0.20
N ILE A 17 6.84 -27.60 -0.73
CA ILE A 17 6.50 -26.26 -0.28
C ILE A 17 5.03 -25.97 -0.56
N ARG A 18 4.55 -26.19 -1.79
CA ARG A 18 3.14 -25.93 -2.18
C ARG A 18 2.15 -26.82 -1.45
N ALA A 19 2.54 -28.03 -1.11
CA ALA A 19 1.72 -28.97 -0.33
C ALA A 19 1.81 -28.75 1.18
N GLY A 20 2.56 -27.74 1.65
CA GLY A 20 2.71 -27.43 3.08
C GLY A 20 3.54 -28.44 3.87
N ARG A 21 4.22 -29.41 3.21
CA ARG A 21 5.15 -30.35 3.87
C ARG A 21 6.42 -29.63 4.35
N LEU A 22 6.88 -28.66 3.57
CA LEU A 22 7.90 -27.68 3.99
C LEU A 22 7.19 -26.37 4.29
N THR A 23 7.00 -26.09 5.57
CA THR A 23 6.27 -24.89 6.02
C THR A 23 7.11 -23.63 5.86
N PRO A 24 6.51 -22.45 5.69
CA PRO A 24 7.21 -21.18 5.72
C PRO A 24 8.14 -21.05 6.94
N GLY A 25 9.31 -20.46 6.76
CA GLY A 25 10.34 -20.36 7.78
C GLY A 25 11.17 -21.65 7.97
N THR A 26 10.82 -22.77 7.31
CA THR A 26 11.67 -23.97 7.34
C THR A 26 13.02 -23.68 6.73
N ARG A 27 14.09 -23.90 7.49
CA ARG A 27 15.47 -23.81 6.98
C ARG A 27 15.76 -25.03 6.11
N LEU A 28 16.11 -24.80 4.86
CA LEU A 28 16.54 -25.85 3.95
C LEU A 28 18.00 -26.28 4.27
N PRO A 29 18.39 -27.49 3.88
CA PRO A 29 19.77 -27.91 4.01
C PRO A 29 20.74 -26.90 3.36
N THR A 30 21.91 -26.73 3.90
CA THR A 30 22.94 -25.89 3.23
C THR A 30 23.29 -26.46 1.85
N HIS A 31 23.78 -25.61 0.95
CA HIS A 31 24.21 -26.07 -0.39
C HIS A 31 25.16 -27.28 -0.33
N ARG A 32 26.06 -27.29 0.65
CA ARG A 32 27.00 -28.44 0.87
C ARG A 32 26.25 -29.67 1.37
N GLN A 33 25.33 -29.53 2.32
CA GLN A 33 24.54 -30.66 2.82
C GLN A 33 23.63 -31.24 1.73
N LEU A 34 22.99 -30.38 0.90
CA LEU A 34 22.20 -30.84 -0.23
C LEU A 34 23.08 -31.59 -1.26
N ALA A 35 24.21 -31.01 -1.61
CA ALA A 35 25.15 -31.63 -2.53
C ALA A 35 25.58 -33.02 -2.05
N THR A 36 25.96 -33.15 -0.77
CA THR A 36 26.38 -34.44 -0.17
C THR A 36 25.21 -35.42 -0.13
N ARG A 37 24.04 -35.01 0.34
CA ARG A 37 22.86 -35.88 0.49
C ARG A 37 22.39 -36.44 -0.84
N GLU A 38 22.41 -35.63 -1.89
CA GLU A 38 21.90 -35.97 -3.21
C GLU A 38 23.00 -36.44 -4.19
N GLY A 39 24.27 -36.50 -3.76
CA GLY A 39 25.40 -36.87 -4.60
C GLY A 39 25.59 -35.93 -5.80
N LEU A 40 25.49 -34.63 -5.58
CA LEU A 40 25.59 -33.58 -6.61
C LEU A 40 26.86 -32.74 -6.44
N ALA A 41 27.26 -32.08 -7.53
CA ALA A 41 28.24 -31.01 -7.43
C ALA A 41 27.64 -29.80 -6.68
N LEU A 42 28.46 -29.08 -5.90
CA LEU A 42 28.04 -27.89 -5.15
C LEU A 42 27.37 -26.83 -6.05
N ALA A 43 27.92 -26.62 -7.25
CA ALA A 43 27.32 -25.70 -8.25
C ALA A 43 25.90 -26.11 -8.66
N THR A 44 25.63 -27.43 -8.72
CA THR A 44 24.27 -27.93 -9.02
C THR A 44 23.29 -27.66 -7.86
N ALA A 45 23.72 -27.87 -6.61
CA ALA A 45 22.92 -27.55 -5.44
C ALA A 45 22.65 -26.02 -5.34
N THR A 46 23.66 -25.21 -5.64
CA THR A 46 23.47 -23.73 -5.71
C THR A 46 22.46 -23.35 -6.78
N ARG A 47 22.49 -24.01 -7.92
CA ARG A 47 21.51 -23.76 -9.00
C ARG A 47 20.10 -24.19 -8.62
N VAL A 48 19.92 -25.31 -7.88
CA VAL A 48 18.59 -25.71 -7.36
C VAL A 48 17.99 -24.60 -6.50
N TYR A 49 18.76 -24.07 -5.57
CA TYR A 49 18.27 -22.98 -4.71
C TYR A 49 18.05 -21.66 -5.47
N GLY A 50 18.91 -21.34 -6.42
CA GLY A 50 18.71 -20.16 -7.28
C GLY A 50 17.42 -20.23 -8.11
N GLU A 51 17.03 -21.42 -8.62
CA GLU A 51 15.74 -21.57 -9.31
C GLU A 51 14.54 -21.51 -8.36
N LEU A 52 14.64 -22.13 -7.17
CA LEU A 52 13.59 -22.01 -6.16
C LEU A 52 13.43 -20.55 -5.69
N GLU A 53 14.51 -19.80 -5.62
CA GLU A 53 14.49 -18.37 -5.29
C GLU A 53 13.89 -17.55 -6.44
N ALA A 54 14.24 -17.85 -7.69
CA ALA A 54 13.62 -17.24 -8.87
C ALA A 54 12.12 -17.56 -8.98
N MET A 55 11.68 -18.72 -8.49
CA MET A 55 10.27 -19.08 -8.36
C MET A 55 9.60 -18.43 -7.15
N GLY A 56 10.31 -17.66 -6.32
CA GLY A 56 9.80 -17.02 -5.13
C GLY A 56 9.45 -17.97 -3.97
N LEU A 57 9.88 -19.23 -4.03
CA LEU A 57 9.55 -20.26 -3.04
C LEU A 57 10.49 -20.25 -1.83
N VAL A 58 11.69 -19.74 -1.99
CA VAL A 58 12.68 -19.64 -0.92
C VAL A 58 13.40 -18.29 -0.94
N SER A 59 14.07 -17.94 0.15
CA SER A 59 14.96 -16.78 0.25
C SER A 59 16.29 -17.18 0.85
N GLY A 60 17.39 -16.72 0.26
CA GLY A 60 18.72 -16.85 0.80
C GLY A 60 19.05 -15.72 1.76
N GLU A 61 19.52 -16.02 2.97
CA GLU A 61 20.04 -15.05 3.92
C GLU A 61 21.54 -15.25 4.10
N ALA A 62 22.31 -14.20 3.84
CA ALA A 62 23.76 -14.24 3.97
C ALA A 62 24.18 -14.68 5.38
N GLY A 63 24.97 -15.75 5.49
CA GLY A 63 25.43 -16.32 6.76
C GLY A 63 24.41 -17.17 7.53
N ARG A 64 23.13 -17.16 7.19
CA ARG A 64 22.05 -17.84 7.92
C ARG A 64 21.50 -19.07 7.20
N GLY A 65 21.47 -19.06 5.88
CA GLY A 65 21.00 -20.18 5.05
C GLY A 65 19.87 -19.82 4.11
N THR A 66 19.25 -20.84 3.52
CA THR A 66 18.09 -20.70 2.62
C THR A 66 16.84 -21.16 3.36
N PHE A 67 15.77 -20.37 3.29
CA PHE A 67 14.53 -20.61 4.03
C PHE A 67 13.34 -20.64 3.07
N VAL A 68 12.35 -21.46 3.39
CA VAL A 68 11.07 -21.50 2.68
C VAL A 68 10.32 -20.20 2.94
N ARG A 69 9.88 -19.54 1.87
CA ARG A 69 9.04 -18.34 1.93
C ARG A 69 7.59 -18.71 2.18
N GLU A 70 6.82 -17.76 2.68
CA GLU A 70 5.37 -17.88 2.73
C GLU A 70 4.80 -17.82 1.31
N THR A 71 4.40 -18.99 0.79
CA THR A 71 3.92 -19.13 -0.59
C THR A 71 2.40 -18.98 -0.71
N ALA A 72 1.70 -18.73 0.38
CA ALA A 72 0.27 -18.44 0.37
C ALA A 72 -0.05 -17.09 -0.31
N LEU A 73 0.96 -16.23 -0.49
CA LEU A 73 0.89 -15.02 -1.29
C LEU A 73 1.76 -15.20 -2.53
N PRO A 74 1.27 -14.88 -3.73
CA PRO A 74 2.14 -14.74 -4.88
C PRO A 74 3.30 -13.80 -4.53
N ALA A 75 4.53 -14.17 -4.85
CA ALA A 75 5.71 -13.37 -4.51
C ALA A 75 5.52 -11.93 -5.02
N GLY A 76 5.60 -10.94 -4.13
CA GLY A 76 5.52 -9.52 -4.47
C GLY A 76 4.12 -8.94 -4.70
N LEU A 77 3.05 -9.75 -4.68
CA LEU A 77 1.70 -9.26 -5.03
C LEU A 77 0.89 -8.71 -3.86
N GLY A 78 1.48 -8.51 -2.71
CA GLY A 78 0.80 -7.85 -1.58
C GLY A 78 -0.54 -8.51 -1.25
N VAL A 79 -0.98 -8.20 -0.18
CA VAL A 79 -2.18 -8.43 0.59
C VAL A 79 -3.38 -8.92 -0.21
N ASP A 80 -3.45 -10.23 -0.50
CA ASP A 80 -4.68 -10.86 -0.98
C ASP A 80 -5.68 -10.95 0.17
N GLN A 81 -6.92 -10.51 -0.11
CA GLN A 81 -8.06 -10.77 0.75
C GLN A 81 -8.39 -12.27 0.73
N HIS A 82 -7.72 -13.06 1.53
CA HIS A 82 -8.30 -14.35 1.89
C HIS A 82 -9.60 -14.05 2.65
N ALA A 83 -10.67 -14.70 2.29
CA ALA A 83 -11.90 -14.64 3.07
C ALA A 83 -11.51 -14.86 4.54
N VAL A 84 -11.73 -13.83 5.37
CA VAL A 84 -11.36 -13.87 6.78
C VAL A 84 -12.08 -15.07 7.37
N ALA A 85 -11.33 -16.10 7.75
CA ALA A 85 -11.92 -17.29 8.40
C ALA A 85 -12.70 -16.82 9.63
N ALA A 86 -13.87 -17.39 9.86
CA ALA A 86 -14.69 -17.02 11.01
C ALA A 86 -13.85 -17.13 12.30
N GLY A 87 -13.69 -16.03 13.03
CA GLY A 87 -12.91 -15.95 14.25
C GLY A 87 -11.46 -15.48 14.08
N LEU A 88 -10.99 -15.15 12.87
CA LEU A 88 -9.66 -14.58 12.66
C LEU A 88 -9.64 -13.09 13.06
N LEU A 89 -8.71 -12.71 13.92
CA LEU A 89 -8.44 -11.32 14.28
C LEU A 89 -7.51 -10.69 13.23
N ASP A 90 -8.10 -9.94 12.30
CA ASP A 90 -7.38 -9.40 11.14
C ASP A 90 -6.68 -8.09 11.48
N LEU A 91 -5.34 -8.14 11.61
CA LEU A 91 -4.45 -6.98 11.67
C LEU A 91 -3.68 -6.77 10.35
N ASN A 92 -4.16 -7.40 9.26
CA ASN A 92 -3.53 -7.29 7.94
C ASN A 92 -4.11 -6.14 7.12
N PHE A 93 -5.44 -5.95 7.17
CA PHE A 93 -6.14 -4.93 6.39
C PHE A 93 -6.68 -3.78 7.24
N ASN A 94 -6.80 -2.59 6.66
CA ASN A 94 -7.48 -1.46 7.26
C ASN A 94 -8.83 -1.23 6.60
N TYR A 95 -9.88 -1.58 7.32
CA TYR A 95 -11.28 -1.27 7.00
C TYR A 95 -11.89 -0.42 8.12
N PRO A 96 -11.40 0.82 8.34
CA PRO A 96 -11.87 1.60 9.45
C PRO A 96 -13.35 1.95 9.25
N ALA A 97 -14.22 1.24 9.95
CA ALA A 97 -15.66 1.48 9.98
C ALA A 97 -16.04 2.16 11.30
N LEU A 98 -16.91 3.17 11.20
CA LEU A 98 -17.50 3.83 12.36
C LEU A 98 -18.94 3.34 12.57
N PRO A 99 -19.44 3.31 13.80
CA PRO A 99 -20.86 3.05 14.06
C PRO A 99 -21.77 4.01 13.26
N GLY A 100 -22.92 3.51 12.78
CA GLY A 100 -23.92 4.33 12.07
C GLY A 100 -23.66 4.56 10.59
N GLN A 101 -22.54 4.11 10.00
CA GLN A 101 -22.26 4.31 8.57
C GLN A 101 -23.28 3.61 7.66
N ALA A 102 -23.83 2.46 8.05
CA ALA A 102 -24.90 1.81 7.30
C ALA A 102 -26.19 2.67 7.23
N GLU A 103 -26.53 3.37 8.32
CA GLU A 103 -27.67 4.29 8.35
C GLU A 103 -27.42 5.53 7.48
N LEU A 104 -26.20 6.07 7.49
CA LEU A 104 -25.82 7.15 6.58
C LEU A 104 -26.01 6.73 5.12
N LEU A 105 -25.53 5.54 4.74
CA LEU A 105 -25.72 5.02 3.39
C LEU A 105 -27.20 4.82 3.06
N ARG A 106 -27.99 4.26 3.98
CA ARG A 106 -29.45 4.09 3.79
C ARG A 106 -30.15 5.42 3.59
N GLY A 107 -29.79 6.45 4.36
CA GLY A 107 -30.28 7.80 4.21
C GLY A 107 -29.95 8.40 2.84
N ALA A 108 -28.70 8.29 2.41
CA ALA A 108 -28.25 8.78 1.12
C ALA A 108 -28.95 8.09 -0.06
N LEU A 109 -29.14 6.75 0.00
CA LEU A 109 -29.87 6.01 -1.02
C LEU A 109 -31.35 6.44 -1.10
N ARG A 110 -32.01 6.66 0.04
CA ARG A 110 -33.39 7.19 0.07
C ARG A 110 -33.47 8.59 -0.53
N GLN A 111 -32.54 9.46 -0.17
CA GLN A 111 -32.46 10.81 -0.71
C GLN A 111 -32.27 10.78 -2.22
N LEU A 112 -31.32 9.96 -2.71
CA LEU A 112 -31.06 9.80 -4.15
C LEU A 112 -32.31 9.27 -4.88
N ALA A 113 -33.01 8.29 -4.31
CA ALA A 113 -34.23 7.73 -4.90
C ALA A 113 -35.37 8.74 -5.00
N ASN A 114 -35.46 9.70 -4.05
CA ASN A 114 -36.55 10.67 -3.99
C ASN A 114 -36.27 11.96 -4.79
N SER A 115 -35.03 12.36 -4.94
CA SER A 115 -34.66 13.68 -5.49
C SER A 115 -33.71 13.59 -6.70
N GLY A 116 -33.20 12.41 -7.03
CA GLY A 116 -32.22 12.24 -8.11
C GLY A 116 -32.88 12.09 -9.48
N ASP A 117 -32.18 12.53 -10.51
CA ASP A 117 -32.48 12.13 -11.89
C ASP A 117 -31.95 10.70 -12.10
N LEU A 118 -32.77 9.71 -11.76
CA LEU A 118 -32.43 8.29 -11.83
C LEU A 118 -32.22 7.85 -13.28
N GLU A 119 -32.94 8.45 -14.24
CA GLU A 119 -32.78 8.12 -15.65
C GLU A 119 -31.39 8.54 -16.14
N ALA A 120 -30.88 9.70 -15.73
CA ALA A 120 -29.52 10.11 -16.06
C ALA A 120 -28.46 9.16 -15.48
N LEU A 121 -28.71 8.54 -14.32
CA LEU A 121 -27.78 7.59 -13.71
C LEU A 121 -27.72 6.24 -14.43
N LEU A 122 -28.73 5.92 -15.25
CA LEU A 122 -28.74 4.70 -16.10
C LEU A 122 -27.95 4.86 -17.40
N ARG A 123 -27.52 6.07 -17.72
CA ARG A 123 -26.77 6.39 -18.94
C ARG A 123 -25.26 6.48 -18.65
N TYR A 124 -24.46 6.33 -19.69
CA TYR A 124 -23.03 6.62 -19.60
C TYR A 124 -22.80 8.06 -19.15
N GLN A 125 -21.87 8.23 -18.24
CA GLN A 125 -21.43 9.52 -17.74
C GLN A 125 -20.10 9.91 -18.42
N PRO A 126 -19.69 11.20 -18.39
CA PRO A 126 -18.36 11.60 -18.80
C PRO A 126 -17.28 10.79 -18.07
N HIS A 127 -16.23 10.39 -18.76
CA HIS A 127 -15.22 9.48 -18.22
C HIS A 127 -14.60 9.99 -16.91
N GLY A 128 -14.28 11.28 -16.84
CA GLY A 128 -13.71 11.92 -15.64
C GLY A 128 -14.74 12.42 -14.62
N GLY A 129 -16.02 12.09 -14.76
CA GLY A 129 -17.11 12.59 -13.93
C GLY A 129 -17.79 13.86 -14.49
N ARG A 130 -18.98 14.15 -13.98
CA ARG A 130 -19.77 15.33 -14.39
C ARG A 130 -19.14 16.61 -13.84
N PRO A 131 -19.29 17.79 -14.49
CA PRO A 131 -18.69 19.05 -14.03
C PRO A 131 -19.01 19.37 -12.56
N HIS A 132 -20.27 19.26 -12.13
CA HIS A 132 -20.65 19.54 -10.75
C HIS A 132 -20.03 18.58 -9.73
N GLU A 133 -19.81 17.30 -10.11
CA GLU A 133 -19.13 16.30 -9.26
C GLU A 133 -17.64 16.64 -9.11
N ARG A 134 -17.00 17.04 -10.21
CA ARG A 134 -15.60 17.50 -10.19
C ARG A 134 -15.46 18.79 -9.39
N ALA A 135 -16.44 19.71 -9.48
CA ALA A 135 -16.48 20.93 -8.67
C ALA A 135 -16.62 20.63 -7.17
N SER A 136 -17.43 19.63 -6.76
CA SER A 136 -17.53 19.20 -5.36
C SER A 136 -16.19 18.68 -4.83
N VAL A 137 -15.49 17.89 -5.63
CA VAL A 137 -14.12 17.41 -5.30
C VAL A 137 -13.12 18.57 -5.25
N ALA A 138 -13.17 19.51 -6.20
CA ALA A 138 -12.28 20.68 -6.21
C ALA A 138 -12.45 21.53 -4.93
N ARG A 139 -13.69 21.75 -4.48
CA ARG A 139 -13.97 22.43 -3.20
C ARG A 139 -13.39 21.67 -2.00
N HIS A 140 -13.54 20.34 -1.98
CA HIS A 140 -12.95 19.50 -0.93
C HIS A 140 -11.42 19.59 -0.93
N LEU A 141 -10.79 19.57 -2.09
CA LEU A 141 -9.33 19.70 -2.21
C LEU A 141 -8.84 21.09 -1.77
N HIS A 142 -9.63 22.14 -2.02
CA HIS A 142 -9.33 23.48 -1.53
C HIS A 142 -9.23 23.52 0.01
N CYS A 143 -10.12 22.83 0.71
CA CYS A 143 -10.04 22.67 2.18
C CYS A 143 -8.79 21.88 2.64
N ARG A 144 -8.09 21.23 1.71
CA ARG A 144 -6.84 20.49 1.94
C ARG A 144 -5.59 21.29 1.54
N GLY A 145 -5.73 22.58 1.24
CA GLY A 145 -4.64 23.43 0.77
C GLY A 145 -4.22 23.17 -0.68
N LEU A 146 -5.08 22.55 -1.48
CA LEU A 146 -4.85 22.31 -2.90
C LEU A 146 -5.89 23.06 -3.74
N ALA A 147 -5.50 24.23 -4.26
CA ALA A 147 -6.34 25.05 -5.13
C ALA A 147 -6.26 24.51 -6.57
N VAL A 148 -7.33 23.85 -7.01
CA VAL A 148 -7.49 23.33 -8.38
C VAL A 148 -8.86 23.68 -8.92
N SER A 149 -8.96 23.83 -10.26
CA SER A 149 -10.26 23.99 -10.91
C SER A 149 -10.90 22.62 -11.17
N GLU A 150 -12.19 22.61 -11.49
CA GLU A 150 -12.92 21.38 -11.80
C GLU A 150 -12.38 20.68 -13.07
N GLU A 151 -11.80 21.43 -14.01
CA GLU A 151 -11.18 20.87 -15.21
C GLU A 151 -9.90 20.07 -14.89
N GLN A 152 -9.25 20.37 -13.78
CA GLN A 152 -8.05 19.67 -13.29
C GLN A 152 -8.37 18.41 -12.49
N VAL A 153 -9.64 18.16 -12.19
CA VAL A 153 -10.11 17.05 -11.35
C VAL A 153 -10.76 15.96 -12.20
N LEU A 154 -10.42 14.71 -11.91
CA LEU A 154 -11.06 13.52 -12.48
C LEU A 154 -11.56 12.62 -11.36
N ILE A 155 -12.77 12.07 -11.53
CA ILE A 155 -13.33 11.07 -10.62
C ILE A 155 -12.94 9.68 -11.09
N VAL A 156 -12.49 8.86 -10.16
CA VAL A 156 -11.98 7.51 -10.43
C VAL A 156 -12.56 6.49 -9.44
N SER A 157 -12.48 5.21 -9.76
CA SER A 157 -13.01 4.11 -8.93
C SER A 157 -12.09 3.77 -7.74
N GLY A 158 -11.84 4.77 -6.90
CA GLY A 158 -10.92 4.73 -5.75
C GLY A 158 -9.48 5.08 -6.11
N ALA A 159 -8.64 5.37 -5.10
CA ALA A 159 -7.26 5.80 -5.29
C ALA A 159 -6.42 4.79 -6.10
N GLN A 160 -6.63 3.47 -5.92
CA GLN A 160 -5.94 2.44 -6.70
C GLN A 160 -6.18 2.60 -8.21
N HIS A 161 -7.42 2.91 -8.62
CA HIS A 161 -7.72 3.22 -10.01
C HIS A 161 -7.09 4.56 -10.42
N GLY A 162 -7.06 5.56 -9.54
CA GLY A 162 -6.37 6.82 -9.78
C GLY A 162 -4.87 6.64 -10.07
N LEU A 163 -4.20 5.79 -9.29
CA LEU A 163 -2.81 5.40 -9.55
C LEU A 163 -2.67 4.66 -10.88
N ALA A 164 -3.56 3.68 -11.16
CA ALA A 164 -3.52 2.92 -12.41
C ALA A 164 -3.63 3.82 -13.64
N VAL A 165 -4.62 4.72 -13.69
CA VAL A 165 -4.82 5.63 -14.83
C VAL A 165 -3.67 6.62 -14.96
N THR A 166 -3.02 7.02 -13.85
CA THR A 166 -1.84 7.87 -13.86
C THR A 166 -0.67 7.16 -14.53
N LEU A 167 -0.38 5.92 -14.14
CA LEU A 167 0.68 5.13 -14.74
C LEU A 167 0.41 4.87 -16.24
N MET A 168 -0.81 4.43 -16.58
CA MET A 168 -1.21 4.14 -17.97
C MET A 168 -1.19 5.36 -18.87
N GLY A 169 -1.57 6.53 -18.35
CA GLY A 169 -1.70 7.76 -19.15
C GLY A 169 -0.39 8.51 -19.35
N LEU A 170 0.54 8.43 -18.37
CA LEU A 170 1.70 9.32 -18.32
C LEU A 170 3.05 8.61 -18.39
N LEU A 171 3.09 7.29 -18.20
CA LEU A 171 4.31 6.50 -18.26
C LEU A 171 4.25 5.43 -19.35
N ARG A 172 5.40 4.85 -19.68
CA ARG A 172 5.56 3.80 -20.68
C ARG A 172 6.27 2.60 -20.06
N ALA A 173 6.03 1.42 -20.60
CA ALA A 173 6.76 0.22 -20.22
C ALA A 173 8.28 0.46 -20.29
N GLY A 174 8.99 0.07 -19.25
CA GLY A 174 10.43 0.30 -19.11
C GLY A 174 10.80 1.65 -18.46
N ASP A 175 9.84 2.55 -18.21
CA ASP A 175 10.13 3.79 -17.46
C ASP A 175 10.49 3.44 -16.00
N VAL A 176 11.47 4.19 -15.46
CA VAL A 176 11.94 4.05 -14.09
C VAL A 176 11.17 5.00 -13.18
N VAL A 177 10.59 4.46 -12.13
CA VAL A 177 9.88 5.21 -11.09
C VAL A 177 10.64 5.08 -9.78
N ALA A 178 11.15 6.20 -9.26
CA ALA A 178 11.75 6.26 -7.94
C ALA A 178 10.67 6.16 -6.86
N THR A 179 10.91 5.39 -5.81
CA THR A 179 9.97 5.22 -4.70
C THR A 179 10.70 4.88 -3.41
N ASP A 180 10.01 5.00 -2.28
CA ASP A 180 10.54 4.60 -0.98
C ASP A 180 10.97 3.13 -0.98
N ALA A 181 11.99 2.80 -0.19
CA ALA A 181 12.44 1.42 -0.01
C ALA A 181 11.34 0.50 0.54
N LEU A 182 10.42 1.06 1.32
CA LEU A 182 9.15 0.45 1.74
C LEU A 182 8.00 1.32 1.24
N THR A 183 7.11 0.76 0.46
CA THR A 183 6.04 1.52 -0.19
C THR A 183 4.70 0.77 -0.17
N TYR A 184 3.64 1.41 -0.64
CA TYR A 184 2.32 0.80 -0.73
C TYR A 184 2.31 -0.41 -1.69
N PRO A 185 1.92 -1.61 -1.23
CA PRO A 185 1.95 -2.82 -2.06
C PRO A 185 1.12 -2.71 -3.35
N GLY A 186 -0.02 -2.02 -3.28
CA GLY A 186 -0.87 -1.83 -4.45
C GLY A 186 -0.20 -1.02 -5.57
N PHE A 187 0.73 -0.10 -5.23
CA PHE A 187 1.52 0.59 -6.24
C PHE A 187 2.54 -0.34 -6.91
N LYS A 188 3.16 -1.24 -6.16
CA LYS A 188 4.09 -2.23 -6.71
C LYS A 188 3.40 -3.13 -7.75
N VAL A 189 2.20 -3.65 -7.41
CA VAL A 189 1.40 -4.47 -8.33
C VAL A 189 1.06 -3.70 -9.61
N LEU A 190 0.69 -2.43 -9.51
CA LEU A 190 0.42 -1.59 -10.67
C LEU A 190 1.67 -1.36 -11.52
N ALA A 191 2.80 -1.04 -10.88
CA ALA A 191 4.06 -0.83 -11.60
C ALA A 191 4.49 -2.10 -12.37
N GLU A 192 4.39 -3.27 -11.73
CA GLU A 192 4.65 -4.56 -12.37
C GLU A 192 3.71 -4.81 -13.57
N SER A 193 2.40 -4.59 -13.38
CA SER A 193 1.40 -4.78 -14.45
C SER A 193 1.64 -3.86 -15.65
N GLN A 194 2.18 -2.65 -15.41
CA GLN A 194 2.54 -1.70 -16.45
C GLN A 194 3.99 -1.87 -16.94
N ARG A 195 4.71 -2.90 -16.46
CA ARG A 195 6.12 -3.17 -16.81
C ARG A 195 7.03 -1.97 -16.54
N LEU A 196 6.78 -1.25 -15.45
CA LEU A 196 7.64 -0.18 -14.96
C LEU A 196 8.72 -0.75 -14.07
N GLU A 197 9.87 -0.11 -14.04
CA GLU A 197 10.93 -0.43 -13.09
C GLU A 197 10.80 0.44 -11.85
N LEU A 198 10.72 -0.16 -10.66
CA LEU A 198 10.78 0.56 -9.40
C LEU A 198 12.24 0.67 -8.94
N ALA A 199 12.69 1.90 -8.72
CA ALA A 199 14.02 2.20 -8.19
C ALA A 199 13.90 2.68 -6.74
N PRO A 200 14.34 1.87 -5.74
CA PRO A 200 14.26 2.25 -4.35
C PRO A 200 15.18 3.40 -4.01
N ILE A 201 14.66 4.39 -3.31
CA ILE A 201 15.43 5.48 -2.70
C ILE A 201 15.89 4.98 -1.33
N ALA A 202 17.19 5.06 -1.05
CA ALA A 202 17.72 4.72 0.26
C ALA A 202 17.03 5.57 1.35
N ALA A 203 16.76 4.97 2.52
CA ALA A 203 16.13 5.66 3.62
C ALA A 203 17.16 6.19 4.63
N THR A 204 16.96 7.41 5.10
CA THR A 204 17.66 7.99 6.25
C THR A 204 16.62 8.37 7.30
N HIS A 205 16.79 7.88 8.54
CA HIS A 205 15.81 8.09 9.61
C HIS A 205 14.35 7.74 9.20
N GLN A 206 14.18 6.60 8.48
CA GLN A 206 12.90 6.09 7.99
C GLN A 206 12.21 6.91 6.89
N GLN A 207 12.83 7.98 6.40
CA GLN A 207 12.35 8.77 5.27
C GLN A 207 13.30 8.60 4.07
N PRO A 208 12.81 8.78 2.83
CA PRO A 208 13.68 8.76 1.65
C PRO A 208 14.76 9.82 1.73
N ASP A 209 16.01 9.41 1.48
CA ASP A 209 17.16 10.32 1.32
C ASP A 209 17.08 11.01 -0.04
N LEU A 210 16.76 12.31 -0.02
CA LEU A 210 16.62 13.09 -1.25
C LEU A 210 17.95 13.31 -1.99
N ASP A 211 19.09 13.24 -1.30
CA ASP A 211 20.40 13.26 -1.98
C ASP A 211 20.66 11.93 -2.71
N ALA A 212 20.19 10.81 -2.15
CA ALA A 212 20.19 9.53 -2.88
C ALA A 212 19.28 9.58 -4.12
N LEU A 213 18.10 10.22 -4.03
CA LEU A 213 17.25 10.46 -5.20
C LEU A 213 17.97 11.31 -6.26
N ALA A 214 18.61 12.39 -5.86
CA ALA A 214 19.36 13.25 -6.79
C ALA A 214 20.49 12.48 -7.48
N ARG A 215 21.25 11.67 -6.73
CA ARG A 215 22.30 10.79 -7.31
C ARG A 215 21.69 9.76 -8.28
N LEU A 216 20.57 9.16 -7.93
CA LEU A 216 19.87 8.21 -8.81
C LEU A 216 19.49 8.86 -10.14
N CYS A 217 18.95 10.09 -10.11
CA CYS A 217 18.57 10.84 -11.32
C CYS A 217 19.77 11.25 -12.19
N GLN A 218 20.95 11.42 -11.59
CA GLN A 218 22.19 11.68 -12.33
C GLN A 218 22.71 10.41 -13.04
N GLN A 219 22.53 9.24 -12.44
CA GLN A 219 23.02 7.95 -12.95
C GLN A 219 22.08 7.31 -13.97
N ARG A 220 20.77 7.58 -13.86
CA ARG A 220 19.72 6.94 -14.64
C ARG A 220 18.65 7.94 -15.03
N LYS A 221 17.98 7.68 -16.16
CA LYS A 221 16.79 8.44 -16.56
C LYS A 221 15.58 7.99 -15.72
N VAL A 222 15.37 8.64 -14.58
CA VAL A 222 14.14 8.48 -13.79
C VAL A 222 13.04 9.31 -14.43
N ARG A 223 11.83 8.77 -14.58
CA ARG A 223 10.68 9.46 -15.19
C ARG A 223 9.72 10.02 -14.15
N ALA A 224 9.57 9.34 -13.04
CA ALA A 224 8.65 9.75 -11.99
C ALA A 224 9.20 9.42 -10.60
N VAL A 225 8.68 10.10 -9.60
CA VAL A 225 8.79 9.74 -8.19
C VAL A 225 7.37 9.50 -7.65
N TYR A 226 7.16 8.33 -7.04
CA TYR A 226 5.95 8.02 -6.28
C TYR A 226 6.24 8.16 -4.79
N CYS A 227 5.39 8.88 -4.08
CA CYS A 227 5.53 9.06 -2.64
C CYS A 227 4.20 9.26 -1.92
N MET A 228 4.19 8.96 -0.63
CA MET A 228 3.10 9.21 0.30
C MET A 228 3.58 10.22 1.37
N PRO A 229 3.71 11.52 1.05
CA PRO A 229 4.40 12.48 1.90
C PRO A 229 3.60 12.86 3.16
N THR A 230 2.32 12.48 3.21
CA THR A 230 1.44 12.74 4.36
C THR A 230 0.89 11.42 4.88
N LEU A 231 1.44 10.96 5.99
CA LEU A 231 1.11 9.73 6.67
C LEU A 231 1.42 8.49 5.81
N HIS A 232 2.71 8.29 5.60
CA HIS A 232 3.29 7.21 4.79
C HIS A 232 2.87 5.81 5.25
N ASN A 233 2.47 4.96 4.34
CA ASN A 233 2.19 3.54 4.60
C ASN A 233 3.36 2.68 4.06
N PRO A 234 4.12 1.95 4.94
CA PRO A 234 3.69 1.47 6.26
C PRO A 234 4.24 2.24 7.47
N LEU A 235 5.09 3.24 7.31
CA LEU A 235 5.89 3.80 8.42
C LEU A 235 5.20 4.93 9.20
N GLY A 236 4.16 5.56 8.66
CA GLY A 236 3.39 6.59 9.34
C GLY A 236 4.05 7.98 9.40
N TRP A 237 5.21 8.21 8.78
CA TRP A 237 5.85 9.52 8.80
C TRP A 237 5.09 10.57 7.97
N VAL A 238 5.30 11.83 8.31
CA VAL A 238 4.82 13.00 7.55
C VAL A 238 6.03 13.82 7.15
N ALA A 239 6.15 14.10 5.85
CA ALA A 239 7.24 14.91 5.31
C ALA A 239 7.14 16.37 5.78
N SER A 240 8.27 16.93 6.22
CA SER A 240 8.38 18.34 6.55
C SER A 240 8.24 19.25 5.32
N ALA A 241 8.01 20.54 5.55
CA ALA A 241 7.96 21.53 4.48
C ALA A 241 9.28 21.58 3.68
N ASP A 242 10.42 21.52 4.38
CA ASP A 242 11.75 21.55 3.76
C ASP A 242 12.00 20.32 2.89
N TRP A 243 11.60 19.13 3.36
CA TRP A 243 11.69 17.90 2.58
C TRP A 243 10.86 18.01 1.29
N ARG A 244 9.61 18.53 1.39
CA ARG A 244 8.74 18.72 0.21
C ARG A 244 9.33 19.72 -0.78
N GLN A 245 9.86 20.85 -0.31
CA GLN A 245 10.52 21.82 -1.17
C GLN A 245 11.75 21.22 -1.86
N ARG A 246 12.56 20.46 -1.14
CA ARG A 246 13.73 19.78 -1.70
C ARG A 246 13.36 18.76 -2.76
N LEU A 247 12.31 17.96 -2.52
CA LEU A 247 11.80 17.03 -3.54
C LEU A 247 11.35 17.76 -4.80
N VAL A 248 10.61 18.86 -4.65
CA VAL A 248 10.16 19.68 -5.79
C VAL A 248 11.33 20.25 -6.59
N GLN A 249 12.39 20.73 -5.89
CA GLN A 249 13.61 21.20 -6.57
C GLN A 249 14.25 20.10 -7.43
N ILE A 250 14.42 18.90 -6.87
CA ILE A 250 14.96 17.75 -7.59
C ILE A 250 14.06 17.37 -8.78
N ALA A 251 12.74 17.34 -8.57
CA ALA A 251 11.79 17.02 -9.61
C ALA A 251 11.83 18.03 -10.77
N ARG A 252 11.97 19.32 -10.49
CA ARG A 252 12.17 20.37 -11.50
C ARG A 252 13.49 20.23 -12.24
N GLN A 253 14.58 19.97 -11.50
CA GLN A 253 15.92 19.83 -12.06
C GLN A 253 16.04 18.63 -13.02
N HIS A 254 15.37 17.53 -12.72
CA HIS A 254 15.48 16.28 -13.47
C HIS A 254 14.23 15.95 -14.29
N ASP A 255 13.29 16.88 -14.43
CA ASP A 255 12.02 16.73 -15.16
C ASP A 255 11.20 15.50 -14.74
N LEU A 256 11.08 15.28 -13.41
CA LEU A 256 10.31 14.17 -12.87
C LEU A 256 8.82 14.51 -12.80
N LEU A 257 7.98 13.55 -13.16
CA LEU A 257 6.59 13.49 -12.74
C LEU A 257 6.55 13.15 -11.23
N ILE A 258 5.78 13.88 -10.45
CA ILE A 258 5.49 13.55 -9.05
C ILE A 258 4.11 12.87 -8.99
N ILE A 259 4.05 11.67 -8.40
CA ILE A 259 2.80 10.95 -8.10
C ILE A 259 2.63 10.99 -6.58
N GLU A 260 1.75 11.88 -6.11
CA GLU A 260 1.47 12.07 -4.70
C GLU A 260 0.24 11.26 -4.30
N ASP A 261 0.45 10.19 -3.54
CA ASP A 261 -0.63 9.38 -2.96
C ASP A 261 -1.01 9.93 -1.59
N ALA A 262 -2.21 10.45 -1.50
CA ALA A 262 -2.76 11.09 -0.31
C ALA A 262 -3.90 10.31 0.35
N ALA A 263 -3.94 8.97 0.16
CA ALA A 263 -5.03 8.13 0.65
C ALA A 263 -5.22 8.20 2.18
N TYR A 264 -4.19 8.49 2.94
CA TYR A 264 -4.22 8.64 4.40
C TYR A 264 -4.01 10.10 4.89
N ALA A 265 -3.86 11.05 3.98
CA ALA A 265 -3.53 12.44 4.32
C ALA A 265 -4.57 13.11 5.24
N PHE A 266 -5.83 12.70 5.18
CA PHE A 266 -6.92 13.21 6.02
C PHE A 266 -6.72 12.94 7.52
N LEU A 267 -5.85 11.99 7.90
CA LEU A 267 -5.57 11.64 9.30
C LEU A 267 -4.55 12.57 9.96
N ALA A 268 -3.70 13.25 9.19
CA ALA A 268 -2.72 14.18 9.74
C ALA A 268 -3.41 15.48 10.17
N ASP A 269 -3.07 15.95 11.37
CA ASP A 269 -3.47 17.26 11.84
C ASP A 269 -2.49 18.29 11.25
N ASP A 270 -3.01 19.30 10.59
CA ASP A 270 -2.28 20.44 10.04
C ASP A 270 -0.96 20.07 9.30
N PRO A 271 -1.01 19.19 8.28
CA PRO A 271 0.20 18.82 7.55
C PRO A 271 0.70 19.98 6.67
N PRO A 272 1.99 20.01 6.32
CA PRO A 272 2.48 20.93 5.30
C PRO A 272 1.70 20.84 3.99
N PRO A 273 1.66 21.90 3.17
CA PRO A 273 0.98 21.90 1.89
C PRO A 273 1.36 20.70 1.02
N PRO A 274 0.40 20.08 0.28
CA PRO A 274 0.71 18.95 -0.59
C PRO A 274 1.73 19.33 -1.69
N LEU A 275 2.45 18.34 -2.20
CA LEU A 275 3.40 18.54 -3.32
C LEU A 275 2.69 19.12 -4.55
N ALA A 276 1.45 18.73 -4.79
CA ALA A 276 0.63 19.28 -5.86
C ALA A 276 0.35 20.79 -5.73
N ALA A 277 0.38 21.33 -4.51
CA ALA A 277 0.30 22.77 -4.30
C ALA A 277 1.65 23.49 -4.53
N LEU A 278 2.77 22.78 -4.29
CA LEU A 278 4.14 23.34 -4.44
C LEU A 278 4.66 23.21 -5.89
N ALA A 279 4.20 22.20 -6.62
CA ALA A 279 4.60 21.93 -8.00
C ALA A 279 3.39 21.50 -8.84
N PRO A 280 2.37 22.37 -9.01
CA PRO A 280 1.14 22.05 -9.71
C PRO A 280 1.35 21.67 -11.18
N GLU A 281 2.47 22.11 -11.78
CA GLU A 281 2.81 21.86 -13.19
C GLU A 281 3.31 20.44 -13.46
N ARG A 282 3.66 19.65 -12.41
CA ARG A 282 4.28 18.34 -12.56
C ARG A 282 3.81 17.28 -11.55
N THR A 283 2.78 17.57 -10.77
CA THR A 283 2.27 16.65 -9.75
C THR A 283 0.89 16.12 -10.13
N VAL A 284 0.72 14.80 -10.04
CA VAL A 284 -0.58 14.15 -10.00
C VAL A 284 -0.88 13.80 -8.53
N TYR A 285 -1.91 14.41 -7.99
CA TYR A 285 -2.41 14.14 -6.65
C TYR A 285 -3.51 13.08 -6.72
N VAL A 286 -3.35 11.98 -6.00
CA VAL A 286 -4.30 10.87 -5.98
C VAL A 286 -4.83 10.66 -4.58
N SER A 287 -6.15 10.62 -4.44
CA SER A 287 -6.79 10.32 -3.16
C SER A 287 -8.16 9.66 -3.37
N GLY A 288 -8.91 9.45 -2.29
CA GLY A 288 -10.24 8.85 -2.39
C GLY A 288 -10.93 8.70 -1.06
N LEU A 289 -12.16 8.19 -1.11
CA LEU A 289 -13.04 8.10 0.05
C LEU A 289 -13.03 6.73 0.74
N SER A 290 -12.16 5.81 0.31
CA SER A 290 -12.10 4.45 0.87
C SER A 290 -11.65 4.40 2.33
N LYS A 291 -10.76 5.32 2.75
CA LYS A 291 -10.18 5.31 4.11
C LYS A 291 -10.87 6.29 5.04
N ASN A 292 -11.30 7.42 4.53
CA ASN A 292 -11.99 8.45 5.31
C ASN A 292 -13.51 8.23 5.43
N VAL A 293 -14.12 7.56 4.45
CA VAL A 293 -15.56 7.23 4.48
C VAL A 293 -15.72 5.72 4.60
N ALA A 294 -15.79 4.99 3.48
CA ALA A 294 -16.00 3.55 3.46
C ALA A 294 -15.34 2.91 2.25
N THR A 295 -14.71 1.77 2.46
CA THR A 295 -13.97 1.04 1.40
C THR A 295 -14.88 0.58 0.26
N GLY A 296 -16.16 0.28 0.54
CA GLY A 296 -17.14 -0.20 -0.44
C GLY A 296 -17.67 0.87 -1.40
N LEU A 297 -17.52 2.16 -1.10
CA LEU A 297 -17.96 3.24 -1.99
C LEU A 297 -17.18 3.26 -3.31
N ARG A 298 -15.92 2.88 -3.30
CA ARG A 298 -15.06 2.86 -4.47
C ARG A 298 -15.04 4.16 -5.26
N VAL A 299 -15.07 5.30 -4.56
CA VAL A 299 -14.92 6.64 -5.16
C VAL A 299 -13.57 7.22 -4.76
N GLY A 300 -12.85 7.71 -5.74
CA GLY A 300 -11.59 8.43 -5.60
C GLY A 300 -11.51 9.57 -6.60
N PHE A 301 -10.43 10.30 -6.54
CA PHE A 301 -10.19 11.43 -7.44
C PHE A 301 -8.70 11.61 -7.71
N VAL A 302 -8.44 12.18 -8.87
CA VAL A 302 -7.13 12.61 -9.33
C VAL A 302 -7.19 14.10 -9.62
N ALA A 303 -6.21 14.87 -9.12
CA ALA A 303 -6.00 16.25 -9.56
C ALA A 303 -4.66 16.32 -10.30
N ALA A 304 -4.66 16.93 -11.49
CA ALA A 304 -3.50 16.94 -12.37
C ALA A 304 -3.43 18.22 -13.22
N PRO A 305 -2.25 18.55 -13.77
CA PRO A 305 -2.10 19.62 -14.76
C PRO A 305 -3.04 19.45 -15.96
N LEU A 306 -3.66 20.53 -16.43
CA LEU A 306 -4.58 20.51 -17.58
C LEU A 306 -4.06 19.76 -18.81
N PRO A 307 -2.77 19.89 -19.21
CA PRO A 307 -2.25 19.15 -20.36
C PRO A 307 -2.30 17.62 -20.23
N TRP A 308 -2.40 17.09 -19.02
CA TRP A 308 -2.41 15.64 -18.77
C TRP A 308 -3.84 15.06 -18.69
N ILE A 309 -4.84 15.90 -18.44
CA ILE A 309 -6.24 15.48 -18.31
C ILE A 309 -6.72 14.61 -19.47
N PRO A 310 -6.49 14.96 -20.77
CA PRO A 310 -6.95 14.12 -21.86
C PRO A 310 -6.33 12.71 -21.89
N ALA A 311 -5.08 12.56 -21.43
CA ALA A 311 -4.42 11.27 -21.37
C ALA A 311 -4.98 10.39 -20.23
N LEU A 312 -5.23 11.02 -19.07
CA LEU A 312 -5.84 10.36 -17.91
C LEU A 312 -7.29 9.93 -18.21
N GLU A 313 -8.09 10.78 -18.87
CA GLU A 313 -9.47 10.43 -19.28
C GLU A 313 -9.49 9.25 -20.27
N ARG A 314 -8.56 9.20 -21.22
CA ARG A 314 -8.41 8.02 -22.10
C ARG A 314 -8.13 6.75 -21.31
N SER A 315 -7.34 6.83 -20.24
CA SER A 315 -7.02 5.69 -19.37
C SER A 315 -8.23 5.25 -18.54
N ILE A 316 -9.05 6.20 -18.05
CA ILE A 316 -10.33 5.88 -17.39
C ILE A 316 -11.26 5.17 -18.38
N ARG A 317 -11.41 5.71 -19.60
CA ARG A 317 -12.22 5.09 -20.65
C ARG A 317 -11.76 3.66 -20.96
N ALA A 318 -10.45 3.43 -21.04
CA ALA A 318 -9.89 2.13 -21.39
C ALA A 318 -10.03 1.08 -20.27
N THR A 319 -10.35 1.49 -19.03
CA THR A 319 -10.45 0.60 -17.87
C THR A 319 -11.91 0.38 -17.45
N VAL A 320 -12.53 1.38 -16.82
CA VAL A 320 -13.86 1.26 -16.20
C VAL A 320 -14.93 2.07 -16.92
N TRP A 321 -14.57 2.79 -17.98
CA TRP A 321 -15.40 3.73 -18.73
C TRP A 321 -15.73 5.00 -17.94
N ASN A 322 -16.35 4.87 -16.78
CA ASN A 322 -16.58 5.92 -15.76
C ASN A 322 -16.83 5.27 -14.39
N THR A 323 -16.64 6.01 -13.33
CA THR A 323 -17.04 5.58 -11.98
C THR A 323 -18.58 5.51 -11.88
N PRO A 324 -19.17 4.49 -11.23
CA PRO A 324 -20.63 4.35 -11.13
C PRO A 324 -21.32 5.58 -10.56
N GLY A 325 -22.25 6.16 -11.33
CA GLY A 325 -22.89 7.44 -11.03
C GLY A 325 -23.66 7.47 -9.70
N VAL A 326 -24.25 6.34 -9.28
CA VAL A 326 -24.93 6.22 -7.97
C VAL A 326 -23.94 6.47 -6.83
N MET A 327 -22.77 5.82 -6.86
CA MET A 327 -21.76 5.99 -5.81
C MET A 327 -21.13 7.39 -5.85
N THR A 328 -20.89 7.92 -7.05
CA THR A 328 -20.36 9.27 -7.21
C THR A 328 -21.33 10.34 -6.67
N SER A 329 -22.63 10.21 -6.99
CA SER A 329 -23.65 11.14 -6.49
C SER A 329 -23.72 11.14 -4.96
N ILE A 330 -23.72 9.97 -4.32
CA ILE A 330 -23.70 9.85 -2.86
C ILE A 330 -22.43 10.49 -2.28
N ALA A 331 -21.28 10.20 -2.87
CA ALA A 331 -19.99 10.73 -2.44
C ALA A 331 -19.94 12.27 -2.54
N CYS A 332 -20.40 12.84 -3.65
CA CYS A 332 -20.43 14.28 -3.86
C CYS A 332 -21.41 14.99 -2.92
N ASN A 333 -22.59 14.42 -2.68
CA ASN A 333 -23.52 14.95 -1.69
C ASN A 333 -22.87 14.98 -0.29
N TRP A 334 -22.15 13.94 0.12
CA TRP A 334 -21.46 13.89 1.40
C TRP A 334 -20.24 14.81 1.49
N LEU A 335 -19.62 15.14 0.36
CA LEU A 335 -18.59 16.19 0.29
C LEU A 335 -19.21 17.57 0.53
N ASP A 336 -20.33 17.85 -0.15
CA ASP A 336 -20.97 19.17 -0.15
C ASP A 336 -21.73 19.48 1.16
N ASP A 337 -22.33 18.48 1.81
CA ASP A 337 -23.06 18.65 3.09
C ASP A 337 -22.16 18.54 4.34
N GLY A 338 -20.85 18.37 4.16
CA GLY A 338 -19.86 18.26 5.23
C GLY A 338 -19.83 16.90 5.94
N THR A 339 -20.56 15.90 5.48
CA THR A 339 -20.54 14.54 6.07
C THR A 339 -19.14 13.93 6.02
N VAL A 340 -18.40 14.10 4.91
CA VAL A 340 -17.02 13.61 4.80
C VAL A 340 -16.13 14.24 5.86
N LEU A 341 -16.21 15.55 6.08
CA LEU A 341 -15.38 16.25 7.08
C LEU A 341 -15.69 15.76 8.51
N ARG A 342 -16.97 15.53 8.84
CA ARG A 342 -17.37 14.95 10.14
C ARG A 342 -16.82 13.54 10.32
N LEU A 343 -16.93 12.68 9.30
CA LEU A 343 -16.42 11.33 9.36
C LEU A 343 -14.88 11.30 9.53
N GLU A 344 -14.16 12.17 8.84
CA GLU A 344 -12.72 12.30 8.97
C GLU A 344 -12.29 12.72 10.38
N GLN A 345 -13.02 13.66 10.99
CA GLN A 345 -12.77 14.07 12.38
C GLN A 345 -12.97 12.90 13.35
N HIS A 346 -14.08 12.18 13.23
CA HIS A 346 -14.34 10.99 14.06
C HIS A 346 -13.28 9.91 13.85
N LYS A 347 -12.82 9.71 12.59
CA LYS A 347 -11.77 8.73 12.31
C LYS A 347 -10.40 9.12 12.86
N ARG A 348 -10.08 10.42 12.88
CA ARG A 348 -8.85 10.88 13.57
C ARG A 348 -8.91 10.57 15.07
N GLU A 349 -10.06 10.78 15.68
CA GLU A 349 -10.26 10.49 17.10
C GLU A 349 -10.22 8.99 17.40
N ASP A 350 -10.92 8.16 16.61
CA ASP A 350 -10.86 6.69 16.70
C ASP A 350 -9.43 6.17 16.50
N ALA A 351 -8.69 6.71 15.52
CA ALA A 351 -7.29 6.34 15.30
C ALA A 351 -6.39 6.66 16.51
N ARG A 352 -6.58 7.83 17.15
CA ARG A 352 -5.84 8.19 18.38
C ARG A 352 -6.12 7.21 19.52
N GLN A 353 -7.38 6.82 19.72
CA GLN A 353 -7.75 5.84 20.75
C GLN A 353 -7.07 4.49 20.49
N ARG A 354 -7.07 4.02 19.24
CA ARG A 354 -6.41 2.77 18.84
C ARG A 354 -4.89 2.83 19.00
N GLN A 355 -4.29 3.95 18.67
CA GLN A 355 -2.85 4.18 18.90
C GLN A 355 -2.49 4.25 20.39
N ALA A 356 -3.34 4.85 21.21
CA ALA A 356 -3.14 4.86 22.67
C ALA A 356 -3.20 3.44 23.24
N LEU A 357 -4.19 2.64 22.81
CA LEU A 357 -4.30 1.22 23.18
C LEU A 357 -3.05 0.44 22.74
N ALA A 358 -2.62 0.60 21.50
CA ALA A 358 -1.44 -0.09 20.97
C ALA A 358 -0.17 0.26 21.77
N ARG A 359 0.04 1.54 22.13
CA ARG A 359 1.18 1.96 22.96
C ARG A 359 1.12 1.38 24.37
N ALA A 360 -0.07 1.25 24.95
CA ALA A 360 -0.24 0.67 26.28
C ALA A 360 0.08 -0.83 26.26
N VAL A 361 -0.49 -1.58 25.32
CA VAL A 361 -0.34 -3.04 25.22
C VAL A 361 1.07 -3.44 24.79
N LEU A 362 1.60 -2.79 23.73
CA LEU A 362 2.92 -3.11 23.18
C LEU A 362 4.08 -2.44 23.92
N ARG A 363 3.86 -1.94 25.14
CA ARG A 363 4.92 -1.33 25.94
C ARG A 363 6.13 -2.25 26.05
N GLY A 364 7.32 -1.71 25.76
CA GLY A 364 8.59 -2.45 25.77
C GLY A 364 9.01 -2.98 24.39
N LEU A 365 8.11 -3.03 23.42
CA LEU A 365 8.46 -3.33 22.03
C LEU A 365 8.71 -2.03 21.25
N PRO A 366 9.79 -1.94 20.45
CA PRO A 366 10.01 -0.78 19.60
C PRO A 366 9.03 -0.85 18.42
N PHE A 367 8.32 0.24 18.15
CA PHE A 367 7.53 0.37 16.93
C PHE A 367 7.46 1.81 16.44
N THR A 368 7.21 1.98 15.16
CA THR A 368 7.02 3.27 14.50
C THR A 368 5.56 3.44 14.12
N SER A 369 5.00 4.60 14.39
CA SER A 369 3.64 4.96 13.99
C SER A 369 3.40 6.46 14.13
N HIS A 370 2.39 6.98 13.43
CA HIS A 370 1.85 8.31 13.66
C HIS A 370 0.71 8.25 14.70
N PRO A 371 0.53 9.25 15.57
CA PRO A 371 -0.54 9.26 16.57
C PRO A 371 -1.95 9.03 16.02
N ASN A 372 -2.19 9.41 14.78
CA ASN A 372 -3.48 9.28 14.10
C ASN A 372 -3.49 8.17 13.04
N ALA A 373 -2.48 7.31 12.95
CA ALA A 373 -2.46 6.24 11.95
C ALA A 373 -3.34 5.05 12.36
N TYR A 374 -3.99 4.44 11.39
CA TYR A 374 -4.65 3.14 11.57
C TYR A 374 -3.71 1.94 11.42
N PHE A 375 -2.41 2.16 11.52
CA PHE A 375 -1.41 1.11 11.43
C PHE A 375 -0.17 1.49 12.22
N LEU A 376 0.64 0.49 12.52
CA LEU A 376 1.96 0.65 13.06
C LEU A 376 2.94 -0.32 12.42
N TRP A 377 4.22 0.00 12.48
CA TRP A 377 5.33 -0.79 12.00
C TRP A 377 6.17 -1.25 13.17
N LEU A 378 6.27 -2.57 13.36
CA LEU A 378 6.99 -3.21 14.46
C LEU A 378 8.22 -3.91 13.88
N PRO A 379 9.42 -3.33 14.01
CA PRO A 379 10.66 -3.99 13.66
C PRO A 379 10.91 -5.15 14.64
N LEU A 380 11.47 -6.23 14.11
CA LEU A 380 11.88 -7.41 14.88
C LEU A 380 13.40 -7.42 15.01
N GLY A 381 13.91 -8.10 16.05
CA GLY A 381 15.35 -8.30 16.23
C GLY A 381 15.97 -9.06 15.05
N GLU A 382 17.29 -8.87 14.82
CA GLU A 382 18.00 -9.48 13.69
C GLU A 382 17.90 -11.01 13.67
N GLU A 383 17.75 -11.63 14.83
CA GLU A 383 17.60 -13.09 14.99
C GLU A 383 16.17 -13.58 14.74
N VAL A 384 15.17 -12.68 14.69
CA VAL A 384 13.75 -13.03 14.62
C VAL A 384 13.23 -12.83 13.21
N ARG A 385 12.73 -13.89 12.60
CA ARG A 385 12.16 -13.85 11.26
C ARG A 385 10.71 -13.44 11.27
N ALA A 386 10.35 -12.48 10.41
CA ALA A 386 8.99 -11.96 10.33
C ALA A 386 7.96 -13.01 9.88
N ASP A 387 8.33 -13.93 8.98
CA ASP A 387 7.49 -15.03 8.52
C ASP A 387 7.20 -16.05 9.64
N GLN A 388 8.16 -16.35 10.51
CA GLN A 388 7.93 -17.21 11.68
C GLN A 388 6.95 -16.58 12.67
N ILE A 389 7.10 -15.27 12.94
CA ILE A 389 6.16 -14.52 13.79
C ILE A 389 4.76 -14.51 13.16
N ALA A 390 4.64 -14.20 11.87
CA ALA A 390 3.35 -14.18 11.18
C ALA A 390 2.67 -15.57 11.23
N MET A 391 3.41 -16.66 11.04
CA MET A 391 2.87 -18.02 11.14
C MET A 391 2.50 -18.40 12.57
N ALA A 392 3.29 -17.99 13.57
CA ALA A 392 2.95 -18.23 14.97
C ALA A 392 1.66 -17.50 15.37
N LEU A 393 1.51 -16.24 14.91
CA LEU A 393 0.30 -15.45 15.13
C LEU A 393 -0.92 -16.06 14.43
N LEU A 394 -0.75 -16.54 13.19
CA LEU A 394 -1.85 -17.17 12.44
C LEU A 394 -2.38 -18.43 13.16
N ARG A 395 -1.51 -19.22 13.79
CA ARG A 395 -1.92 -20.37 14.62
C ARG A 395 -2.73 -19.96 15.87
N GLU A 396 -2.58 -18.72 16.30
CA GLU A 396 -3.36 -18.12 17.38
C GLU A 396 -4.50 -17.23 16.87
N ASN A 397 -4.93 -17.45 15.61
CA ASN A 397 -6.00 -16.72 14.93
C ASN A 397 -5.79 -15.21 14.79
N VAL A 398 -4.53 -14.75 14.67
CA VAL A 398 -4.18 -13.35 14.39
C VAL A 398 -3.43 -13.28 13.07
N SER A 399 -3.94 -12.50 12.11
CA SER A 399 -3.25 -12.25 10.83
C SER A 399 -2.52 -10.91 10.83
N VAL A 400 -1.30 -10.87 10.30
CA VAL A 400 -0.48 -9.66 10.18
C VAL A 400 0.22 -9.62 8.82
N SER A 401 0.63 -8.43 8.36
CA SER A 401 1.50 -8.31 7.18
C SER A 401 2.97 -8.34 7.59
N THR A 402 3.79 -9.10 6.87
CA THR A 402 5.25 -8.97 6.95
C THR A 402 5.74 -7.75 6.16
N ALA A 403 7.04 -7.45 6.21
CA ALA A 403 7.64 -6.34 5.46
C ALA A 403 7.71 -6.60 3.94
N GLU A 404 7.70 -7.84 3.50
CA GLU A 404 7.95 -8.24 2.11
C GLU A 404 7.00 -7.57 1.09
N PRO A 405 5.67 -7.52 1.30
CA PRO A 405 4.78 -6.84 0.37
C PRO A 405 5.13 -5.37 0.15
N PHE A 406 5.72 -4.71 1.14
CA PHE A 406 6.06 -3.28 1.09
C PHE A 406 7.44 -3.00 0.49
N ALA A 407 8.37 -3.95 0.56
CA ALA A 407 9.75 -3.76 0.11
C ALA A 407 9.85 -3.63 -1.41
N THR A 408 10.62 -2.63 -1.87
CA THR A 408 10.90 -2.38 -3.29
C THR A 408 12.30 -2.84 -3.71
N SER A 409 13.09 -3.34 -2.77
CA SER A 409 14.41 -3.91 -2.99
C SER A 409 14.48 -5.37 -2.51
N SER A 410 15.55 -6.06 -2.84
CA SER A 410 15.84 -7.42 -2.33
C SER A 410 16.16 -7.44 -0.83
N HIS A 411 16.52 -6.29 -0.25
CA HIS A 411 16.72 -6.16 1.20
C HIS A 411 15.38 -5.92 1.88
N VAL A 412 14.82 -6.99 2.47
CA VAL A 412 13.54 -6.93 3.20
C VAL A 412 13.84 -6.90 4.71
N PRO A 413 13.46 -5.85 5.44
CA PRO A 413 13.69 -5.81 6.88
C PRO A 413 12.81 -6.84 7.62
N HIS A 414 13.32 -7.39 8.71
CA HIS A 414 12.50 -8.21 9.61
C HIS A 414 11.57 -7.32 10.42
N ALA A 415 10.34 -7.21 9.96
CA ALA A 415 9.32 -6.40 10.60
C ALA A 415 7.91 -6.90 10.23
N ILE A 416 6.94 -6.56 11.07
CA ILE A 416 5.53 -6.75 10.77
C ILE A 416 4.78 -5.42 10.81
N ARG A 417 3.79 -5.29 9.95
CA ARG A 417 2.87 -4.15 9.96
C ARG A 417 1.54 -4.62 10.54
N LEU A 418 1.04 -3.90 11.55
CA LEU A 418 -0.24 -4.15 12.20
C LEU A 418 -1.26 -3.11 11.76
N ALA A 419 -2.37 -3.55 11.16
CA ALA A 419 -3.52 -2.72 10.87
C ALA A 419 -4.43 -2.64 12.09
N LEU A 420 -4.78 -1.43 12.53
CA LEU A 420 -5.55 -1.20 13.76
C LEU A 420 -7.02 -0.89 13.50
N GLY A 421 -7.42 -0.69 12.21
CA GLY A 421 -8.71 -0.10 11.86
C GLY A 421 -9.85 -1.09 11.62
N SER A 422 -9.61 -2.40 11.61
CA SER A 422 -10.60 -3.40 11.19
C SER A 422 -11.35 -4.07 12.33
N LEU A 423 -10.78 -4.09 13.52
CA LEU A 423 -11.34 -4.71 14.73
C LEU A 423 -12.01 -3.65 15.61
N ASP A 424 -13.00 -4.06 16.43
CA ASP A 424 -13.44 -3.26 17.57
C ASP A 424 -12.32 -3.16 18.63
N LEU A 425 -12.41 -2.22 19.57
CA LEU A 425 -11.33 -1.95 20.52
C LEU A 425 -11.03 -3.15 21.45
N ALA A 426 -12.04 -3.93 21.83
CA ALA A 426 -11.85 -5.09 22.71
C ALA A 426 -11.13 -6.22 21.96
N SER A 427 -11.56 -6.52 20.74
CA SER A 427 -10.91 -7.50 19.86
C SER A 427 -9.49 -7.05 19.48
N LEU A 428 -9.28 -5.76 19.24
CA LEU A 428 -7.97 -5.18 18.97
C LEU A 428 -7.02 -5.37 20.16
N GLN A 429 -7.49 -5.16 21.39
CA GLN A 429 -6.69 -5.38 22.59
C GLN A 429 -6.21 -6.82 22.66
N VAL A 430 -7.12 -7.80 22.51
CA VAL A 430 -6.77 -9.23 22.53
C VAL A 430 -5.75 -9.59 21.44
N ALA A 431 -5.94 -9.05 20.23
CA ALA A 431 -5.00 -9.27 19.13
C ALA A 431 -3.61 -8.71 19.43
N LEU A 432 -3.52 -7.49 19.97
CA LEU A 432 -2.26 -6.85 20.31
C LEU A 432 -1.54 -7.54 21.49
N GLU A 433 -2.28 -8.02 22.49
CA GLU A 433 -1.73 -8.83 23.60
C GLU A 433 -1.14 -10.16 23.06
N THR A 434 -1.82 -10.78 22.10
CA THR A 434 -1.31 -11.96 21.41
C THR A 434 -0.04 -11.65 20.62
N VAL A 435 -0.01 -10.54 19.87
CA VAL A 435 1.19 -10.10 19.16
C VAL A 435 2.35 -9.91 20.13
N LYS A 436 2.14 -9.18 21.24
CA LYS A 436 3.18 -8.96 22.23
C LYS A 436 3.73 -10.27 22.77
N ARG A 437 2.87 -11.17 23.22
CA ARG A 437 3.25 -12.47 23.80
C ARG A 437 4.03 -13.35 22.82
N VAL A 438 3.62 -13.37 21.55
CA VAL A 438 4.31 -14.14 20.51
C VAL A 438 5.69 -13.53 20.19
N VAL A 439 5.78 -12.21 20.05
CA VAL A 439 7.06 -11.53 19.79
C VAL A 439 8.02 -11.71 20.97
N ASP A 440 7.56 -11.49 22.22
CA ASP A 440 8.39 -11.68 23.43
C ASP A 440 8.97 -13.11 23.51
N ARG A 441 8.18 -14.15 23.17
CA ARG A 441 8.63 -15.56 23.18
C ARG A 441 9.71 -15.88 22.13
N HIS A 442 9.77 -15.13 21.05
CA HIS A 442 10.74 -15.37 19.97
C HIS A 442 11.98 -14.46 20.07
N THR A 443 11.94 -13.49 20.98
CA THR A 443 13.06 -12.56 21.19
C THR A 443 13.95 -13.03 22.35
N TYR A 444 13.47 -13.90 23.20
CA TYR A 444 14.17 -14.53 24.33
C TYR A 444 14.21 -16.05 24.17
#